data_c88007b80b59cc8428fee1217891df2b
#
_entry.id   c88007b80b59cc8428fee1217891df2b
#
_cell.length_a   1.000
_cell.length_b   1.000
_cell.length_c   1.000
_cell.angle_alpha   90.00
_cell.angle_beta   90.00
_cell.angle_gamma   90.00
#
_symmetry.space_group_name_H-M   'P 1'
#
loop_
_entity.id
_entity.type
_entity.pdbx_description
1 polymer ?
#
loop_
_entity_poly.entity_id
_entity_poly.type
_entity_poly.pdbx_seq_one_letter_code
_entity_poly.pdbx_strand_id
1 'polypeptide(L)'
;MTLAVYRILINLIFLFSPIIILIRILKGKEDLNRFPEKLGFFSKKKVGKKLIWFHGAIVGELLSVIPLIENLEKDKNINQILLTSSTISSAKVFSKFKFKKTIHQFFPIDSNIISKKFINFWKPSISIFIDSEIWPNMILNLNKEKTPIILLNARITKKSFKRWKILKNFADKIFQCFSNTYPCNKETQDFLKFFGVKNINLI
;
A
#
# COMPACT_ATOMS: atom_id res chain seq x y z
N MET A 1 -10.88 -16.72 9.44
CA MET A 1 -10.37 -16.73 8.04
C MET A 1 -8.89 -17.07 8.09
N THR A 2 -8.46 -18.01 7.30
CA THR A 2 -7.03 -18.33 7.14
C THR A 2 -6.46 -17.56 5.94
N LEU A 3 -5.14 -17.47 5.84
CA LEU A 3 -4.47 -16.88 4.67
C LEU A 3 -4.90 -17.57 3.36
N ALA A 4 -5.14 -18.89 3.40
CA ALA A 4 -5.61 -19.65 2.25
C ALA A 4 -6.99 -19.15 1.77
N VAL A 5 -7.93 -18.99 2.68
CA VAL A 5 -9.29 -18.47 2.35
C VAL A 5 -9.20 -17.05 1.78
N TYR A 6 -8.38 -16.17 2.39
CA TYR A 6 -8.15 -14.84 1.85
C TYR A 6 -7.63 -14.89 0.40
N ARG A 7 -6.64 -15.74 0.13
CA ARG A 7 -6.05 -15.92 -1.21
C ARG A 7 -7.05 -16.44 -2.22
N ILE A 8 -7.90 -17.38 -1.83
CA ILE A 8 -8.97 -17.90 -2.70
C ILE A 8 -9.92 -16.76 -3.08
N LEU A 9 -10.40 -15.99 -2.10
CA LEU A 9 -11.31 -14.86 -2.35
C LEU A 9 -10.67 -13.79 -3.25
N ILE A 10 -9.42 -13.43 -3.01
CA ILE A 10 -8.71 -12.46 -3.86
C ILE A 10 -8.46 -13.00 -5.27
N ASN A 11 -8.16 -14.28 -5.42
CA ASN A 11 -8.00 -14.89 -6.74
C ASN A 11 -9.32 -14.94 -7.51
N LEU A 12 -10.46 -15.16 -6.85
CA LEU A 12 -11.78 -15.00 -7.47
C LEU A 12 -12.03 -13.56 -7.93
N ILE A 13 -11.74 -12.57 -7.08
CA ILE A 13 -11.83 -11.16 -7.47
C ILE A 13 -10.90 -10.86 -8.66
N PHE A 14 -9.71 -11.43 -8.68
CA PHE A 14 -8.78 -11.28 -9.79
C PHE A 14 -9.32 -11.92 -11.08
N LEU A 15 -9.93 -13.11 -11.00
CA LEU A 15 -10.58 -13.77 -12.14
C LEU A 15 -11.69 -12.90 -12.76
N PHE A 16 -12.49 -12.23 -11.91
CA PHE A 16 -13.56 -11.33 -12.35
C PHE A 16 -13.07 -9.89 -12.61
N SER A 17 -11.79 -9.59 -12.38
CA SER A 17 -11.25 -8.24 -12.52
C SER A 17 -11.44 -7.62 -13.92
N PRO A 18 -11.40 -8.35 -15.06
CA PRO A 18 -11.69 -7.77 -16.36
C PRO A 18 -13.10 -7.17 -16.45
N ILE A 19 -14.10 -7.88 -15.91
CA ILE A 19 -15.49 -7.43 -15.88
C ILE A 19 -15.63 -6.21 -14.96
N ILE A 20 -15.03 -6.28 -13.76
CA ILE A 20 -15.05 -5.18 -12.80
C ILE A 20 -14.40 -3.93 -13.40
N ILE A 21 -13.25 -4.08 -14.05
CA ILE A 21 -12.52 -2.99 -14.69
C ILE A 21 -13.35 -2.39 -15.84
N LEU A 22 -13.98 -3.22 -16.68
CA LEU A 22 -14.84 -2.76 -17.75
C LEU A 22 -16.00 -1.90 -17.23
N ILE A 23 -16.71 -2.37 -16.19
CA ILE A 23 -17.78 -1.60 -15.55
C ILE A 23 -17.25 -0.28 -14.98
N ARG A 24 -16.05 -0.27 -14.40
CA ARG A 24 -15.42 0.94 -13.86
C ARG A 24 -15.00 1.91 -14.95
N ILE A 25 -14.53 1.41 -16.09
CA ILE A 25 -14.23 2.21 -17.30
C ILE A 25 -15.49 2.90 -17.80
N LEU A 26 -16.59 2.13 -17.99
CA LEU A 26 -17.88 2.67 -18.43
C LEU A 26 -18.43 3.75 -17.49
N LYS A 27 -18.13 3.65 -16.19
CA LYS A 27 -18.50 4.64 -15.17
C LYS A 27 -17.49 5.79 -15.03
N GLY A 28 -16.47 5.90 -15.88
CA GLY A 28 -15.43 6.93 -15.79
C GLY A 28 -14.56 6.84 -14.52
N LYS A 29 -14.54 5.69 -13.86
CA LYS A 29 -13.81 5.45 -12.59
C LYS A 29 -12.48 4.73 -12.77
N GLU A 30 -12.05 4.52 -14.04
CA GLU A 30 -10.79 3.86 -14.37
C GLU A 30 -10.08 4.58 -15.51
N ASP A 31 -8.75 4.59 -15.48
CA ASP A 31 -7.91 5.17 -16.53
C ASP A 31 -7.68 4.14 -17.64
N LEU A 32 -8.16 4.42 -18.86
CA LEU A 32 -8.07 3.51 -20.00
C LEU A 32 -6.64 3.10 -20.38
N ASN A 33 -5.68 4.01 -20.18
CA ASN A 33 -4.30 3.75 -20.55
C ASN A 33 -3.50 3.09 -19.41
N ARG A 34 -3.97 3.28 -18.16
CA ARG A 34 -3.20 2.90 -16.96
C ARG A 34 -3.85 1.81 -16.12
N PHE A 35 -5.07 1.34 -16.44
CA PHE A 35 -5.69 0.24 -15.69
C PHE A 35 -4.82 -1.05 -15.65
N PRO A 36 -3.98 -1.35 -16.68
CA PRO A 36 -3.14 -2.56 -16.62
C PRO A 36 -2.15 -2.55 -15.44
N GLU A 37 -1.81 -1.36 -14.90
CA GLU A 37 -0.97 -1.25 -13.71
C GLU A 37 -1.57 -2.02 -12.52
N LYS A 38 -2.91 -2.04 -12.40
CA LYS A 38 -3.63 -2.78 -11.35
C LYS A 38 -3.56 -4.30 -11.54
N LEU A 39 -3.27 -4.75 -12.74
CA LEU A 39 -3.07 -6.17 -13.08
C LEU A 39 -1.58 -6.57 -13.05
N GLY A 40 -0.72 -5.72 -12.51
CA GLY A 40 0.71 -5.99 -12.37
C GLY A 40 1.54 -5.74 -13.62
N PHE A 41 1.08 -4.89 -14.52
CA PHE A 41 1.90 -4.32 -15.58
C PHE A 41 2.55 -3.02 -15.08
N PHE A 42 3.72 -2.70 -15.60
CA PHE A 42 4.48 -1.55 -15.15
C PHE A 42 4.60 -0.54 -16.28
N SER A 43 4.03 0.65 -16.10
CA SER A 43 4.13 1.76 -17.05
C SER A 43 5.39 2.61 -16.85
N LYS A 44 6.07 2.43 -15.71
CA LYS A 44 7.26 3.19 -15.32
C LYS A 44 8.44 2.25 -15.12
N LYS A 45 9.66 2.79 -15.26
CA LYS A 45 10.91 2.05 -15.05
C LYS A 45 11.45 2.33 -13.65
N LYS A 46 12.07 1.32 -13.06
CA LYS A 46 12.85 1.49 -11.85
C LYS A 46 14.18 2.17 -12.19
N VAL A 47 14.57 3.13 -11.36
CA VAL A 47 15.84 3.87 -11.48
C VAL A 47 16.66 3.68 -10.20
N GLY A 48 17.90 3.22 -10.35
CA GLY A 48 18.82 3.03 -9.24
C GLY A 48 18.47 1.92 -8.28
N LYS A 49 19.18 1.85 -7.14
CA LYS A 49 19.04 0.79 -6.15
C LYS A 49 18.12 1.17 -4.98
N LYS A 50 18.24 2.40 -4.46
CA LYS A 50 17.51 2.86 -3.27
C LYS A 50 16.18 3.49 -3.66
N LEU A 51 15.12 2.71 -3.55
CA LEU A 51 13.74 3.11 -3.82
C LEU A 51 12.95 3.13 -2.50
N ILE A 52 12.27 4.25 -2.23
CA ILE A 52 11.29 4.38 -1.15
C ILE A 52 9.90 4.26 -1.77
N TRP A 53 9.07 3.38 -1.21
CA TRP A 53 7.71 3.19 -1.69
C TRP A 53 6.68 3.70 -0.68
N PHE A 54 5.80 4.59 -1.14
CA PHE A 54 4.62 5.05 -0.41
C PHE A 54 3.35 4.48 -1.04
N HIS A 55 2.41 4.05 -0.20
CA HIS A 55 1.09 3.65 -0.62
C HIS A 55 0.01 4.36 0.20
N GLY A 56 -0.87 5.10 -0.50
CA GLY A 56 -2.08 5.67 0.03
C GLY A 56 -3.18 5.57 -1.02
N ALA A 57 -4.37 5.06 -0.67
CA ALA A 57 -5.40 4.73 -1.64
C ALA A 57 -6.07 5.98 -2.24
N ILE A 58 -6.31 7.00 -1.43
CA ILE A 58 -7.11 8.17 -1.77
C ILE A 58 -6.31 9.48 -1.69
N VAL A 59 -6.91 10.57 -2.20
CA VAL A 59 -6.29 11.89 -2.29
C VAL A 59 -5.78 12.40 -0.95
N GLY A 60 -6.57 12.26 0.13
CA GLY A 60 -6.19 12.75 1.45
C GLY A 60 -4.94 12.07 2.00
N GLU A 61 -4.85 10.75 1.87
CA GLU A 61 -3.68 9.97 2.27
C GLU A 61 -2.45 10.35 1.45
N LEU A 62 -2.62 10.53 0.14
CA LEU A 62 -1.54 10.97 -0.74
C LEU A 62 -1.02 12.36 -0.33
N LEU A 63 -1.92 13.33 -0.12
CA LEU A 63 -1.55 14.69 0.25
C LEU A 63 -0.85 14.76 1.63
N SER A 64 -1.21 13.90 2.56
CA SER A 64 -0.60 13.87 3.90
C SER A 64 0.90 13.57 3.90
N VAL A 65 1.41 12.89 2.85
CA VAL A 65 2.84 12.53 2.75
C VAL A 65 3.63 13.39 1.76
N ILE A 66 2.98 14.34 1.07
CA ILE A 66 3.68 15.23 0.14
C ILE A 66 4.83 15.99 0.80
N PRO A 67 4.68 16.61 2.01
CA PRO A 67 5.80 17.30 2.65
C PRO A 67 6.99 16.38 2.95
N LEU A 68 6.72 15.13 3.32
CA LEU A 68 7.77 14.13 3.53
C LEU A 68 8.45 13.77 2.20
N ILE A 69 7.68 13.56 1.13
CA ILE A 69 8.21 13.28 -0.21
C ILE A 69 9.09 14.45 -0.69
N GLU A 70 8.66 15.70 -0.53
CA GLU A 70 9.44 16.90 -0.89
C GLU A 70 10.80 16.96 -0.19
N ASN A 71 10.86 16.54 1.08
CA ASN A 71 12.13 16.45 1.80
C ASN A 71 13.01 15.31 1.27
N LEU A 72 12.43 14.14 1.00
CA LEU A 72 13.15 12.98 0.47
C LEU A 72 13.64 13.20 -0.99
N GLU A 73 12.95 14.04 -1.76
CA GLU A 73 13.40 14.44 -3.12
C GLU A 73 14.78 15.14 -3.08
N LYS A 74 15.10 15.82 -1.98
CA LYS A 74 16.38 16.55 -1.79
C LYS A 74 17.54 15.62 -1.41
N ASP A 75 17.24 14.42 -0.87
CA ASP A 75 18.28 13.47 -0.43
C ASP A 75 18.96 12.80 -1.63
N LYS A 76 20.25 13.07 -1.82
CA LYS A 76 21.06 12.52 -2.90
C LYS A 76 21.22 11.01 -2.83
N ASN A 77 21.04 10.40 -1.66
CA ASN A 77 21.15 8.95 -1.48
C ASN A 77 19.89 8.20 -1.95
N ILE A 78 18.78 8.89 -2.20
CA ILE A 78 17.54 8.31 -2.71
C ILE A 78 17.54 8.42 -4.22
N ASN A 79 17.44 7.28 -4.90
CA ASN A 79 17.42 7.26 -6.36
C ASN A 79 16.01 7.48 -6.91
N GLN A 80 14.99 6.92 -6.26
CA GLN A 80 13.62 7.00 -6.73
C GLN A 80 12.63 6.89 -5.57
N ILE A 81 11.50 7.57 -5.70
CA ILE A 81 10.35 7.43 -4.83
C ILE A 81 9.20 6.90 -5.67
N LEU A 82 8.60 5.81 -5.26
CA LEU A 82 7.39 5.27 -5.86
C LEU A 82 6.20 5.65 -4.98
N LEU A 83 5.23 6.35 -5.54
CA LEU A 83 3.95 6.63 -4.88
C LEU A 83 2.87 5.83 -5.59
N THR A 84 2.12 5.03 -4.85
CA THR A 84 1.00 4.27 -5.40
C THR A 84 -0.32 4.71 -4.81
N SER A 85 -1.36 4.75 -5.63
CA SER A 85 -2.73 5.00 -5.19
C SER A 85 -3.77 4.17 -5.95
N SER A 86 -5.03 4.18 -5.49
CA SER A 86 -6.10 3.34 -6.04
C SER A 86 -7.07 4.10 -6.95
N THR A 87 -7.05 5.45 -6.96
CA THR A 87 -8.07 6.27 -7.63
C THR A 87 -7.48 7.17 -8.72
N ILE A 88 -8.29 7.44 -9.76
CA ILE A 88 -7.95 8.43 -10.81
C ILE A 88 -7.74 9.82 -10.19
N SER A 89 -8.56 10.19 -9.20
CA SER A 89 -8.46 11.49 -8.54
C SER A 89 -7.09 11.67 -7.87
N SER A 90 -6.58 10.63 -7.21
CA SER A 90 -5.24 10.65 -6.61
C SER A 90 -4.15 10.83 -7.67
N ALA A 91 -4.25 10.11 -8.81
CA ALA A 91 -3.31 10.27 -9.92
C ALA A 91 -3.34 11.67 -10.53
N LYS A 92 -4.54 12.26 -10.72
CA LYS A 92 -4.72 13.63 -11.19
C LYS A 92 -4.17 14.67 -10.22
N VAL A 93 -4.35 14.48 -8.92
CA VAL A 93 -3.78 15.38 -7.91
C VAL A 93 -2.26 15.27 -7.91
N PHE A 94 -1.72 14.05 -7.95
CA PHE A 94 -0.27 13.84 -8.02
C PHE A 94 0.36 14.51 -9.25
N SER A 95 -0.28 14.46 -10.41
CA SER A 95 0.26 15.06 -11.65
C SER A 95 0.47 16.58 -11.60
N LYS A 96 -0.11 17.27 -10.60
CA LYS A 96 0.11 18.70 -10.38
C LYS A 96 1.46 19.02 -9.71
N PHE A 97 2.08 18.01 -9.06
CA PHE A 97 3.39 18.17 -8.43
C PHE A 97 4.51 17.92 -9.44
N LYS A 98 5.54 18.78 -9.40
CA LYS A 98 6.72 18.69 -10.29
C LYS A 98 7.88 17.98 -9.60
N PHE A 99 7.72 16.69 -9.32
CA PHE A 99 8.77 15.86 -8.73
C PHE A 99 9.78 15.39 -9.79
N LYS A 100 11.03 15.22 -9.38
CA LYS A 100 12.12 14.74 -10.25
C LYS A 100 12.38 13.24 -10.08
N LYS A 101 12.30 12.74 -8.85
CA LYS A 101 12.57 11.35 -8.49
C LYS A 101 11.30 10.54 -8.17
N THR A 102 10.19 11.24 -7.90
CA THR A 102 8.93 10.59 -7.51
C THR A 102 8.08 10.29 -8.73
N ILE A 103 7.70 9.05 -8.85
CA ILE A 103 6.78 8.56 -9.89
C ILE A 103 5.52 8.01 -9.25
N HIS A 104 4.42 8.05 -10.00
CA HIS A 104 3.14 7.50 -9.58
C HIS A 104 2.77 6.26 -10.41
N GLN A 105 2.30 5.22 -9.72
CA GLN A 105 1.67 4.04 -10.32
C GLN A 105 0.41 3.68 -9.56
N PHE A 106 -0.59 3.11 -10.26
CA PHE A 106 -1.74 2.53 -9.55
C PHE A 106 -1.33 1.29 -8.74
N PHE A 107 -1.89 1.19 -7.54
CA PHE A 107 -1.67 0.03 -6.69
C PHE A 107 -2.28 -1.22 -7.33
N PRO A 108 -1.54 -2.33 -7.39
CA PRO A 108 -2.03 -3.56 -8.00
C PRO A 108 -3.05 -4.27 -7.12
N ILE A 109 -3.86 -5.14 -7.72
CA ILE A 109 -4.74 -6.05 -6.98
C ILE A 109 -3.87 -6.92 -6.06
N ASP A 110 -4.29 -7.06 -4.80
CA ASP A 110 -3.53 -7.77 -3.76
C ASP A 110 -3.56 -9.31 -3.93
N SER A 111 -3.43 -9.82 -5.16
CA SER A 111 -3.21 -11.25 -5.37
C SER A 111 -1.77 -11.63 -5.03
N ASN A 112 -1.57 -12.86 -4.57
CA ASN A 112 -0.23 -13.32 -4.18
C ASN A 112 0.77 -13.32 -5.35
N ILE A 113 0.30 -13.57 -6.57
CA ILE A 113 1.15 -13.59 -7.77
C ILE A 113 1.53 -12.17 -8.16
N ILE A 114 0.54 -11.26 -8.21
CA ILE A 114 0.76 -9.88 -8.62
C ILE A 114 1.60 -9.12 -7.60
N SER A 115 1.34 -9.31 -6.29
CA SER A 115 2.14 -8.66 -5.25
C SER A 115 3.60 -9.09 -5.29
N LYS A 116 3.89 -10.38 -5.52
CA LYS A 116 5.27 -10.85 -5.73
C LYS A 116 5.91 -10.23 -6.97
N LYS A 117 5.18 -10.22 -8.10
CA LYS A 117 5.67 -9.60 -9.34
C LYS A 117 6.00 -8.12 -9.13
N PHE A 118 5.12 -7.40 -8.41
CA PHE A 118 5.31 -5.99 -8.07
C PHE A 118 6.55 -5.77 -7.22
N ILE A 119 6.72 -6.53 -6.13
CA ILE A 119 7.85 -6.42 -5.22
C ILE A 119 9.15 -6.78 -5.94
N ASN A 120 9.17 -7.84 -6.74
CA ASN A 120 10.34 -8.27 -7.50
C ASN A 120 10.80 -7.25 -8.55
N PHE A 121 9.85 -6.51 -9.13
CA PHE A 121 10.18 -5.46 -10.09
C PHE A 121 10.69 -4.20 -9.40
N TRP A 122 9.96 -3.69 -8.40
CA TRP A 122 10.30 -2.44 -7.73
C TRP A 122 11.41 -2.60 -6.70
N LYS A 123 11.53 -3.74 -6.04
CA LYS A 123 12.50 -4.03 -4.96
C LYS A 123 12.68 -2.82 -4.04
N PRO A 124 11.64 -2.41 -3.31
CA PRO A 124 11.71 -1.23 -2.46
C PRO A 124 12.69 -1.49 -1.30
N SER A 125 13.49 -0.47 -0.96
CA SER A 125 14.37 -0.50 0.21
C SER A 125 13.58 -0.33 1.51
N ILE A 126 12.42 0.34 1.43
CA ILE A 126 11.45 0.53 2.49
C ILE A 126 10.07 0.77 1.88
N SER A 127 9.02 0.30 2.55
CA SER A 127 7.62 0.47 2.13
C SER A 127 6.84 1.15 3.24
N ILE A 128 6.12 2.21 2.89
CA ILE A 128 5.36 3.06 3.83
C ILE A 128 3.90 3.04 3.40
N PHE A 129 3.06 2.40 4.22
CA PHE A 129 1.61 2.36 4.04
C PHE A 129 0.97 3.44 4.91
N ILE A 130 -0.07 4.08 4.40
CA ILE A 130 -0.68 5.24 5.03
C ILE A 130 -2.09 4.89 5.50
N ASP A 131 -2.48 5.41 6.67
CA ASP A 131 -3.83 5.27 7.26
C ASP A 131 -4.21 3.80 7.53
N SER A 132 -5.21 3.28 6.85
CA SER A 132 -5.77 1.93 7.03
C SER A 132 -5.44 0.97 5.88
N GLU A 133 -4.42 1.26 5.11
CA GLU A 133 -4.02 0.49 3.92
C GLU A 133 -3.32 -0.84 4.30
N ILE A 134 -4.13 -1.79 4.74
CA ILE A 134 -3.68 -3.13 5.15
C ILE A 134 -3.98 -4.15 4.04
N TRP A 135 -2.97 -4.51 3.28
CA TRP A 135 -3.03 -5.42 2.13
C TRP A 135 -2.28 -6.72 2.44
N PRO A 136 -2.98 -7.79 2.86
CA PRO A 136 -2.34 -8.98 3.44
C PRO A 136 -1.29 -9.66 2.58
N ASN A 137 -1.53 -9.89 1.28
CA ASN A 137 -0.53 -10.54 0.45
C ASN A 137 0.68 -9.65 0.21
N MET A 138 0.47 -8.34 -0.01
CA MET A 138 1.54 -7.38 -0.21
C MET A 138 2.45 -7.30 1.04
N ILE A 139 1.84 -7.13 2.21
CA ILE A 139 2.55 -7.04 3.51
C ILE A 139 3.33 -8.33 3.79
N LEU A 140 2.70 -9.50 3.63
CA LEU A 140 3.37 -10.77 3.89
C LEU A 140 4.51 -11.06 2.89
N ASN A 141 4.36 -10.67 1.63
CA ASN A 141 5.41 -10.84 0.64
C ASN A 141 6.56 -9.85 0.86
N LEU A 142 6.31 -8.59 1.23
CA LEU A 142 7.35 -7.64 1.65
C LEU A 142 8.14 -8.15 2.85
N ASN A 143 7.44 -8.66 3.86
CA ASN A 143 8.08 -9.24 5.04
C ASN A 143 8.95 -10.45 4.70
N LYS A 144 8.50 -11.29 3.76
CA LYS A 144 9.30 -12.43 3.25
C LYS A 144 10.58 -11.97 2.57
N GLU A 145 10.53 -10.88 1.82
CA GLU A 145 11.70 -10.26 1.18
C GLU A 145 12.53 -9.40 2.15
N LYS A 146 12.19 -9.41 3.46
CA LYS A 146 12.85 -8.63 4.52
C LYS A 146 12.87 -7.12 4.25
N THR A 147 11.93 -6.63 3.47
CA THR A 147 11.74 -5.19 3.24
C THR A 147 11.08 -4.58 4.47
N PRO A 148 11.68 -3.56 5.11
CA PRO A 148 11.04 -2.85 6.22
C PRO A 148 9.71 -2.23 5.82
N ILE A 149 8.69 -2.40 6.66
CA ILE A 149 7.33 -1.90 6.41
C ILE A 149 6.94 -0.93 7.53
N ILE A 150 6.59 0.27 7.16
CA ILE A 150 6.08 1.30 8.08
C ILE A 150 4.59 1.50 7.84
N LEU A 151 3.81 1.61 8.92
CA LEU A 151 2.43 2.09 8.87
C LEU A 151 2.39 3.50 9.45
N LEU A 152 2.21 4.49 8.59
CA LEU A 152 2.24 5.91 8.92
C LEU A 152 0.81 6.45 9.05
N ASN A 153 0.57 7.32 10.04
CA ASN A 153 -0.75 7.89 10.34
C ASN A 153 -1.81 6.78 10.50
N ALA A 154 -1.43 5.68 11.16
CA ALA A 154 -2.28 4.49 11.25
C ALA A 154 -3.63 4.81 11.90
N ARG A 155 -4.69 4.36 11.25
CA ARG A 155 -6.06 4.52 11.74
C ARG A 155 -6.80 3.18 11.69
N ILE A 156 -7.26 2.73 12.86
CA ILE A 156 -8.11 1.55 12.98
C ILE A 156 -9.39 1.98 13.70
N THR A 157 -10.53 1.91 13.00
CA THR A 157 -11.83 2.21 13.63
C THR A 157 -12.29 1.05 14.51
N LYS A 158 -13.15 1.31 15.51
CA LYS A 158 -13.78 0.26 16.35
C LYS A 158 -14.44 -0.84 15.52
N LYS A 159 -15.07 -0.48 14.40
CA LYS A 159 -15.70 -1.43 13.48
C LYS A 159 -14.65 -2.32 12.79
N SER A 160 -13.56 -1.73 12.32
CA SER A 160 -12.45 -2.46 11.71
C SER A 160 -11.75 -3.35 12.73
N PHE A 161 -11.48 -2.85 13.94
CA PHE A 161 -10.91 -3.63 15.02
C PHE A 161 -11.75 -4.87 15.37
N LYS A 162 -13.08 -4.73 15.53
CA LYS A 162 -13.97 -5.86 15.79
C LYS A 162 -13.86 -6.95 14.69
N ARG A 163 -13.77 -6.55 13.41
CA ARG A 163 -13.58 -7.50 12.30
C ARG A 163 -12.23 -8.21 12.37
N TRP A 164 -11.15 -7.47 12.60
CA TRP A 164 -9.82 -8.04 12.73
C TRP A 164 -9.71 -8.95 13.97
N LYS A 165 -10.37 -8.60 15.08
CA LYS A 165 -10.39 -9.40 16.31
C LYS A 165 -11.00 -10.78 16.08
N ILE A 166 -12.07 -10.91 15.29
CA ILE A 166 -12.65 -12.21 14.91
C ILE A 166 -11.62 -13.09 14.20
N LEU A 167 -10.68 -12.48 13.50
CA LEU A 167 -9.64 -13.13 12.73
C LEU A 167 -8.26 -13.01 13.38
N LYS A 168 -8.22 -13.02 14.73
CA LYS A 168 -7.04 -12.65 15.50
C LYS A 168 -5.74 -13.30 15.00
N ASN A 169 -5.69 -14.61 14.84
CA ASN A 169 -4.50 -15.33 14.39
C ASN A 169 -4.02 -14.89 12.99
N PHE A 170 -4.95 -14.46 12.12
CA PHE A 170 -4.63 -13.92 10.81
C PHE A 170 -4.18 -12.46 10.91
N ALA A 171 -4.85 -11.66 11.73
CA ALA A 171 -4.51 -10.27 11.99
C ALA A 171 -3.12 -10.15 12.62
N ASP A 172 -2.81 -10.92 13.65
CA ASP A 172 -1.50 -10.92 14.30
C ASP A 172 -0.37 -11.16 13.31
N LYS A 173 -0.52 -12.15 12.40
CA LYS A 173 0.47 -12.44 11.36
C LYS A 173 0.74 -11.27 10.42
N ILE A 174 -0.27 -10.43 10.17
CA ILE A 174 -0.16 -9.27 9.27
C ILE A 174 0.40 -8.07 10.02
N PHE A 175 -0.18 -7.75 11.16
CA PHE A 175 0.21 -6.55 11.92
C PHE A 175 1.62 -6.64 12.49
N GLN A 176 2.09 -7.84 12.85
CA GLN A 176 3.45 -8.07 13.31
C GLN A 176 4.53 -7.95 12.21
N CYS A 177 4.13 -7.85 10.92
CA CYS A 177 5.06 -7.58 9.83
C CYS A 177 5.53 -6.13 9.78
N PHE A 178 4.81 -5.21 10.42
CA PHE A 178 5.23 -3.81 10.44
C PHE A 178 6.45 -3.62 11.34
N SER A 179 7.52 -3.07 10.77
CA SER A 179 8.75 -2.74 11.49
C SER A 179 8.52 -1.58 12.47
N ASN A 180 7.74 -0.60 12.05
CA ASN A 180 7.36 0.56 12.85
C ASN A 180 5.93 0.98 12.51
N THR A 181 5.19 1.45 13.51
CA THR A 181 3.84 1.99 13.33
C THR A 181 3.70 3.34 14.03
N TYR A 182 3.01 4.25 13.38
CA TYR A 182 2.75 5.61 13.85
C TYR A 182 1.23 5.84 13.87
N PRO A 183 0.53 5.44 14.94
CA PRO A 183 -0.91 5.65 15.06
C PRO A 183 -1.27 7.12 15.27
N CYS A 184 -2.40 7.54 14.68
CA CYS A 184 -2.92 8.91 14.80
C CYS A 184 -3.63 9.20 16.13
N ASN A 185 -3.90 8.18 16.96
CA ASN A 185 -4.56 8.33 18.24
C ASN A 185 -4.32 7.13 19.16
N LYS A 186 -4.62 7.32 20.45
CA LYS A 186 -4.45 6.33 21.51
C LYS A 186 -5.26 5.07 21.27
N GLU A 187 -6.48 5.19 20.78
CA GLU A 187 -7.34 4.02 20.52
C GLU A 187 -6.71 3.10 19.48
N THR A 188 -6.20 3.65 18.38
CA THR A 188 -5.48 2.86 17.35
C THR A 188 -4.20 2.26 17.90
N GLN A 189 -3.48 2.98 18.76
CA GLN A 189 -2.30 2.45 19.44
C GLN A 189 -2.65 1.18 20.26
N ASP A 190 -3.75 1.22 21.02
CA ASP A 190 -4.16 0.09 21.85
C ASP A 190 -4.61 -1.10 20.99
N PHE A 191 -5.27 -0.85 19.85
CA PHE A 191 -5.62 -1.89 18.89
C PHE A 191 -4.38 -2.55 18.27
N LEU A 192 -3.37 -1.77 17.90
CA LEU A 192 -2.10 -2.30 17.38
C LEU A 192 -1.36 -3.14 18.41
N LYS A 193 -1.33 -2.71 19.68
CA LYS A 193 -0.78 -3.50 20.78
C LYS A 193 -1.50 -4.83 20.95
N PHE A 194 -2.84 -4.84 20.84
CA PHE A 194 -3.65 -6.06 20.91
C PHE A 194 -3.26 -7.09 19.82
N PHE A 195 -2.84 -6.64 18.62
CA PHE A 195 -2.36 -7.50 17.56
C PHE A 195 -0.86 -7.81 17.61
N GLY A 196 -0.19 -7.43 18.69
CA GLY A 196 1.20 -7.78 18.97
C GLY A 196 2.23 -6.97 18.18
N VAL A 197 1.87 -5.78 17.72
CA VAL A 197 2.84 -4.84 17.11
C VAL A 197 3.83 -4.37 18.17
N LYS A 198 5.12 -4.42 17.86
CA LYS A 198 6.19 -4.12 18.83
C LYS A 198 6.57 -2.65 18.87
N ASN A 199 6.83 -2.06 17.72
CA ASN A 199 7.34 -0.69 17.63
C ASN A 199 6.20 0.26 17.27
N ILE A 200 5.64 0.92 18.28
CA ILE A 200 4.49 1.82 18.15
C ILE A 200 4.86 3.18 18.74
N ASN A 201 4.87 4.21 17.91
CA ASN A 201 5.18 5.59 18.27
C ASN A 201 3.96 6.47 17.96
N LEU A 202 3.25 6.94 18.98
CA LEU A 202 2.09 7.84 18.82
C LEU A 202 2.57 9.19 18.27
N ILE A 203 1.88 9.71 17.25
CA ILE A 203 2.08 11.04 16.66
C ILE A 203 0.93 11.96 16.96
#